data_4dfb9d07e6c42c4079841d8be1692ebf
#
_entry.id   4dfb9d07e6c42c4079841d8be1692ebf
#
_cell.length_a   1.000
_cell.length_b   1.000
_cell.length_c   1.000
_cell.angle_alpha   90.00
_cell.angle_beta   90.00
_cell.angle_gamma   90.00
#
_symmetry.space_group_name_H-M   'P 1'
#
loop_
_entity.id
_entity.type
_entity.pdbx_description
1 polymer ?
#
loop_
_entity_poly.entity_id
_entity_poly.type
_entity_poly.pdbx_seq_one_letter_code
_entity_poly.pdbx_strand_id
1 'polypeptide(L)'
;MIAETFINLENQGANFFIPEDPGTADDFDYLNGKDFAFINRTAFEATVKAHAAGGVPVTVMDVPELSPYYMGQLFYFFEYVCFVSGSILGVNPFDQPGVEAYKRHMFEALGRKD
;
A
#
# COMPACT_ATOMS: atom_id res chain seq x y z
N MET A 1 -3.55 13.03 -14.98
CA MET A 1 -2.68 11.83 -15.19
C MET A 1 -2.66 11.08 -13.88
N ILE A 2 -2.94 9.79 -13.89
CA ILE A 2 -2.82 8.89 -12.72
C ILE A 2 -1.53 8.11 -12.92
N ALA A 3 -0.70 8.01 -11.88
CA ALA A 3 0.45 7.13 -11.81
C ALA A 3 0.27 6.23 -10.59
N GLU A 4 0.76 5.02 -10.67
CA GLU A 4 0.59 4.03 -9.60
C GLU A 4 1.95 3.57 -9.08
N THR A 5 2.01 3.38 -7.77
CA THR A 5 3.18 2.79 -7.10
C THR A 5 2.74 1.52 -6.40
N PHE A 6 3.35 0.41 -6.79
CA PHE A 6 3.18 -0.89 -6.13
C PHE A 6 4.29 -1.07 -5.09
N ILE A 7 3.92 -1.47 -3.90
CA ILE A 7 4.87 -1.86 -2.85
C ILE A 7 4.98 -3.39 -2.89
N ASN A 8 6.15 -3.89 -3.23
CA ASN A 8 6.46 -5.30 -3.31
C ASN A 8 7.30 -5.73 -2.11
N LEU A 9 6.91 -6.79 -1.42
CA LEU A 9 7.71 -7.42 -0.37
C LEU A 9 8.51 -8.58 -0.97
N GLU A 10 9.84 -8.46 -1.00
CA GLU A 10 10.71 -9.49 -1.56
C GLU A 10 10.67 -10.77 -0.71
N ASN A 11 10.71 -10.63 0.61
CA ASN A 11 10.55 -11.73 1.55
C ASN A 11 9.23 -11.57 2.31
N GLN A 12 8.28 -12.43 2.03
CA GLN A 12 6.94 -12.39 2.63
C GLN A 12 6.86 -13.11 3.99
N GLY A 13 7.98 -13.63 4.51
CA GLY A 13 8.04 -14.34 5.80
C GLY A 13 7.54 -15.77 5.70
N ALA A 14 6.70 -16.18 6.65
CA ALA A 14 6.16 -17.54 6.67
C ALA A 14 5.33 -17.84 5.42
N ASN A 15 5.67 -18.94 4.76
CA ASN A 15 4.98 -19.38 3.55
C ASN A 15 4.01 -20.51 3.88
N PHE A 16 2.81 -20.47 3.32
CA PHE A 16 1.77 -21.46 3.47
C PHE A 16 1.49 -22.10 2.12
N PHE A 17 1.27 -23.39 2.11
CA PHE A 17 0.92 -24.14 0.93
C PHE A 17 -0.57 -24.47 0.92
N ILE A 18 -1.17 -24.42 -0.25
CA ILE A 18 -2.53 -24.92 -0.46
C ILE A 18 -2.45 -26.45 -0.43
N PRO A 19 -3.19 -27.14 0.44
CA PRO A 19 -3.19 -28.59 0.47
C PRO A 19 -3.72 -29.15 -0.84
N GLU A 20 -3.23 -30.33 -1.21
CA GLU A 20 -3.81 -31.07 -2.33
C GLU A 20 -5.17 -31.65 -1.90
N ASP A 21 -6.23 -31.18 -2.51
CA ASP A 21 -7.59 -31.72 -2.31
C ASP A 21 -8.18 -32.16 -3.65
N PRO A 22 -7.83 -33.37 -4.12
CA PRO A 22 -8.37 -33.88 -5.38
C PRO A 22 -9.84 -34.28 -5.18
N GLY A 23 -10.78 -33.44 -5.56
CA GLY A 23 -12.18 -33.82 -5.59
C GLY A 23 -13.18 -32.78 -5.11
N THR A 24 -12.76 -31.62 -4.71
CA THR A 24 -13.66 -30.49 -4.49
C THR A 24 -13.98 -29.86 -5.83
N ALA A 25 -15.25 -29.92 -6.28
CA ALA A 25 -15.68 -29.34 -7.55
C ALA A 25 -15.82 -27.81 -7.43
N ASP A 26 -14.70 -27.13 -7.13
CA ASP A 26 -14.67 -25.66 -6.92
C ASP A 26 -13.85 -24.90 -7.98
N ASP A 27 -13.38 -25.61 -9.01
CA ASP A 27 -12.51 -25.09 -10.09
C ASP A 27 -11.16 -24.50 -9.63
N PHE A 28 -10.71 -24.77 -8.38
CA PHE A 28 -9.43 -24.28 -7.83
C PHE A 28 -8.31 -25.32 -7.81
N ASP A 29 -8.51 -26.49 -8.43
CA ASP A 29 -7.50 -27.56 -8.49
C ASP A 29 -6.15 -27.10 -9.05
N TYR A 30 -6.15 -26.06 -9.91
CA TYR A 30 -4.92 -25.48 -10.45
C TYR A 30 -4.05 -24.77 -9.37
N LEU A 31 -4.58 -24.53 -8.18
CA LEU A 31 -3.85 -23.95 -7.03
C LEU A 31 -3.26 -25.03 -6.11
N ASN A 32 -3.68 -26.27 -6.24
CA ASN A 32 -3.22 -27.37 -5.39
C ASN A 32 -1.69 -27.45 -5.38
N GLY A 33 -1.11 -27.59 -4.19
CA GLY A 33 0.33 -27.65 -3.96
C GLY A 33 1.09 -26.35 -4.17
N LYS A 34 0.43 -25.25 -4.59
CA LYS A 34 1.09 -23.96 -4.72
C LYS A 34 1.17 -23.24 -3.39
N ASP A 35 2.22 -22.46 -3.23
CA ASP A 35 2.40 -21.62 -2.07
C ASP A 35 1.80 -20.21 -2.25
N PHE A 36 1.43 -19.57 -1.15
CA PHE A 36 0.84 -18.25 -1.17
C PHE A 36 1.80 -17.17 -1.67
N ALA A 37 3.11 -17.30 -1.44
CA ALA A 37 4.10 -16.36 -1.94
C ALA A 37 4.15 -16.38 -3.47
N PHE A 38 4.08 -17.58 -4.07
CA PHE A 38 3.99 -17.74 -5.53
C PHE A 38 2.70 -17.11 -6.08
N ILE A 39 1.56 -17.39 -5.44
CA ILE A 39 0.26 -16.85 -5.89
C ILE A 39 0.27 -15.32 -5.82
N ASN A 40 0.73 -14.76 -4.69
CA ASN A 40 0.80 -13.31 -4.49
C ASN A 40 1.74 -12.64 -5.51
N ARG A 41 2.91 -13.23 -5.76
CA ARG A 41 3.85 -12.74 -6.77
C ARG A 41 3.25 -12.77 -8.16
N THR A 42 2.56 -13.86 -8.52
CA THR A 42 1.90 -13.99 -9.82
C THR A 42 0.81 -12.92 -10.00
N ALA A 43 0.00 -12.68 -8.97
CA ALA A 43 -1.02 -11.64 -8.99
C ALA A 43 -0.39 -10.24 -9.13
N PHE A 44 0.67 -9.96 -8.39
CA PHE A 44 1.42 -8.71 -8.45
C PHE A 44 1.97 -8.45 -9.87
N GLU A 45 2.71 -9.40 -10.42
CA GLU A 45 3.31 -9.28 -11.76
C GLU A 45 2.26 -9.11 -12.84
N ALA A 46 1.15 -9.86 -12.77
CA ALA A 46 0.04 -9.74 -13.71
C ALA A 46 -0.63 -8.37 -13.64
N THR A 47 -0.82 -7.83 -12.43
CA THR A 47 -1.43 -6.52 -12.22
C THR A 47 -0.54 -5.40 -12.76
N VAL A 48 0.75 -5.40 -12.41
CA VAL A 48 1.73 -4.44 -12.93
C VAL A 48 1.73 -4.43 -14.45
N LYS A 49 1.78 -5.63 -15.05
CA LYS A 49 1.78 -5.79 -16.51
C LYS A 49 0.50 -5.26 -17.15
N ALA A 50 -0.65 -5.54 -16.55
CA ALA A 50 -1.94 -5.10 -17.08
C ALA A 50 -2.07 -3.57 -17.05
N HIS A 51 -1.70 -2.93 -15.93
CA HIS A 51 -1.77 -1.48 -15.78
C HIS A 51 -0.77 -0.75 -16.70
N ALA A 52 0.46 -1.24 -16.78
CA ALA A 52 1.46 -0.70 -17.69
C ALA A 52 1.02 -0.83 -19.16
N ALA A 53 0.44 -1.96 -19.56
CA ALA A 53 -0.11 -2.16 -20.91
C ALA A 53 -1.31 -1.24 -21.19
N GLY A 54 -2.07 -0.86 -20.16
CA GLY A 54 -3.14 0.14 -20.22
C GLY A 54 -2.64 1.58 -20.31
N GLY A 55 -1.32 1.81 -20.34
CA GLY A 55 -0.73 3.15 -20.45
C GLY A 55 -0.63 3.93 -19.14
N VAL A 56 -0.84 3.27 -17.99
CA VAL A 56 -0.63 3.88 -16.68
C VAL A 56 0.86 3.83 -16.34
N PRO A 57 1.51 4.96 -16.02
CA PRO A 57 2.87 4.94 -15.47
C PRO A 57 2.90 4.16 -14.16
N VAL A 58 3.70 3.11 -14.11
CA VAL A 58 3.83 2.22 -12.94
C VAL A 58 5.24 2.32 -12.38
N THR A 59 5.33 2.48 -11.07
CA THR A 59 6.57 2.37 -10.29
C THR A 59 6.46 1.19 -9.33
N VAL A 60 7.53 0.44 -9.17
CA VAL A 60 7.62 -0.62 -8.16
C VAL A 60 8.61 -0.19 -7.10
N MET A 61 8.20 -0.29 -5.85
CA MET A 61 9.05 -0.08 -4.68
C MET A 61 9.25 -1.43 -4.00
N ASP A 62 10.46 -1.97 -4.11
CA ASP A 62 10.82 -3.21 -3.45
C ASP A 62 11.22 -2.94 -2.00
N VAL A 63 10.56 -3.65 -1.08
CA VAL A 63 10.85 -3.66 0.35
C VAL A 63 11.39 -5.05 0.69
N PRO A 64 12.61 -5.17 1.25
CA PRO A 64 13.26 -6.46 1.43
C PRO A 64 12.47 -7.46 2.28
N GLU A 65 11.80 -6.98 3.34
CA GLU A 65 11.00 -7.82 4.22
C GLU A 65 10.00 -7.00 5.04
N LEU A 66 8.97 -7.67 5.57
CA LEU A 66 8.03 -7.07 6.50
C LEU A 66 8.62 -7.11 7.93
N SER A 67 9.39 -6.09 8.29
CA SER A 67 9.94 -5.92 9.63
C SER A 67 9.62 -4.52 10.18
N PRO A 68 9.67 -4.31 11.51
CA PRO A 68 9.48 -2.98 12.09
C PRO A 68 10.46 -1.93 11.54
N TYR A 69 11.65 -2.37 11.20
CA TYR A 69 12.68 -1.50 10.63
C TYR A 69 12.26 -0.96 9.24
N TYR A 70 11.89 -1.83 8.32
CA TYR A 70 11.46 -1.41 6.98
C TYR A 70 10.11 -0.69 6.98
N MET A 71 9.21 -1.07 7.90
CA MET A 71 7.97 -0.33 8.09
C MET A 71 8.22 1.10 8.56
N GLY A 72 9.14 1.31 9.49
CA GLY A 72 9.55 2.65 9.91
C GLY A 72 10.15 3.47 8.78
N GLN A 73 11.00 2.86 7.95
CA GLN A 73 11.54 3.51 6.75
C GLN A 73 10.45 3.90 5.75
N LEU A 74 9.47 3.01 5.54
CA LEU A 74 8.37 3.27 4.61
C LEU A 74 7.50 4.44 5.09
N PHE A 75 7.15 4.51 6.37
CA PHE A 75 6.42 5.65 6.93
C PHE A 75 7.22 6.93 6.77
N TYR A 76 8.48 6.95 7.17
CA TYR A 76 9.33 8.13 7.04
C TYR A 76 9.47 8.57 5.58
N PHE A 77 9.62 7.63 4.65
CA PHE A 77 9.67 7.93 3.23
C PHE A 77 8.42 8.68 2.76
N PHE A 78 7.22 8.19 3.08
CA PHE A 78 5.99 8.86 2.65
C PHE A 78 5.75 10.19 3.34
N GLU A 79 6.11 10.33 4.62
CA GLU A 79 6.09 11.62 5.32
C GLU A 79 7.02 12.62 4.65
N TYR A 80 8.23 12.19 4.29
CA TYR A 80 9.20 13.04 3.59
C TYR A 80 8.74 13.39 2.17
N VAL A 81 8.15 12.46 1.45
CA VAL A 81 7.53 12.71 0.13
C VAL A 81 6.42 13.76 0.24
N CYS A 82 5.59 13.68 1.27
CA CYS A 82 4.55 14.69 1.54
C CYS A 82 5.17 16.07 1.76
N PHE A 83 6.21 16.17 2.57
CA PHE A 83 6.94 17.42 2.80
C PHE A 83 7.52 18.00 1.49
N VAL A 84 8.22 17.18 0.72
CA VAL A 84 8.87 17.62 -0.53
C VAL A 84 7.81 18.03 -1.57
N SER A 85 6.76 17.23 -1.74
CA SER A 85 5.72 17.54 -2.72
C SER A 85 4.94 18.79 -2.36
N GLY A 86 4.61 19.00 -1.08
CA GLY A 86 3.99 20.22 -0.58
C GLY A 86 4.88 21.45 -0.84
N SER A 87 6.19 21.30 -0.59
CA SER A 87 7.16 22.37 -0.86
C SER A 87 7.27 22.71 -2.34
N ILE A 88 7.25 21.72 -3.23
CA ILE A 88 7.25 21.91 -4.70
C ILE A 88 5.98 22.62 -5.16
N LEU A 89 4.83 22.28 -4.57
CA LEU A 89 3.54 22.90 -4.85
C LEU A 89 3.39 24.31 -4.24
N GLY A 90 4.36 24.73 -3.41
CA GLY A 90 4.31 26.05 -2.75
C GLY A 90 3.26 26.15 -1.64
N VAL A 91 2.84 24.99 -1.08
CA VAL A 91 1.92 24.93 0.07
C VAL A 91 2.66 24.53 1.33
N ASN A 92 2.17 24.98 2.49
CA ASN A 92 2.74 24.54 3.77
C ASN A 92 2.29 23.10 4.10
N PRO A 93 3.20 22.12 4.07
CA PRO A 93 2.84 20.73 4.32
C PRO A 93 2.50 20.43 5.80
N PHE A 94 2.80 21.36 6.72
CA PHE A 94 2.54 21.23 8.15
C PHE A 94 1.24 21.91 8.59
N ASP A 95 0.53 22.58 7.68
CA ASP A 95 -0.71 23.26 7.97
C ASP A 95 -1.90 22.47 7.39
N GLN A 96 -2.89 22.24 8.24
CA GLN A 96 -4.11 21.51 7.87
C GLN A 96 -5.35 22.34 8.24
N PRO A 97 -5.65 23.43 7.50
CA PRO A 97 -6.73 24.35 7.85
C PRO A 97 -8.09 23.67 8.00
N GLY A 98 -8.37 22.63 7.19
CA GLY A 98 -9.60 21.85 7.30
C GLY A 98 -9.72 21.07 8.61
N VAL A 99 -8.61 20.53 9.10
CA VAL A 99 -8.57 19.81 10.39
C VAL A 99 -8.72 20.77 11.56
N GLU A 100 -8.12 21.94 11.49
CA GLU A 100 -8.28 22.97 12.52
C GLU A 100 -9.71 23.51 12.58
N ALA A 101 -10.36 23.70 11.44
CA ALA A 101 -11.77 24.06 11.38
C ALA A 101 -12.66 22.98 12.02
N TYR A 102 -12.43 21.71 11.69
CA TYR A 102 -13.14 20.59 12.29
C TYR A 102 -12.95 20.55 13.83
N LYS A 103 -11.72 20.65 14.31
CA LYS A 103 -11.41 20.65 15.75
C LYS A 103 -12.14 21.79 16.47
N ARG A 104 -12.14 22.99 15.90
CA ARG A 104 -12.83 24.16 16.47
C ARG A 104 -14.33 23.87 16.64
N HIS A 105 -15.01 23.42 15.59
CA HIS A 105 -16.43 23.09 15.69
C HIS A 105 -16.72 21.98 16.69
N MET A 106 -15.85 20.97 16.76
CA MET A 106 -15.98 19.90 17.74
C MET A 106 -15.83 20.45 19.18
N PHE A 107 -14.83 21.29 19.44
CA PHE A 107 -14.59 21.86 20.76
C PHE A 107 -15.71 22.80 21.19
N GLU A 108 -16.24 23.62 20.26
CA GLU A 108 -17.41 24.45 20.51
C GLU A 108 -18.62 23.61 20.90
N ALA A 109 -18.91 22.54 20.12
CA ALA A 109 -20.04 21.64 20.42
C ALA A 109 -19.89 20.90 21.76
N LEU A 110 -18.66 20.59 22.16
CA LEU A 110 -18.34 19.96 23.45
C LEU A 110 -18.28 20.95 24.61
N GLY A 111 -18.49 22.25 24.36
CA GLY A 111 -18.48 23.29 25.38
C GLY A 111 -17.09 23.65 25.93
N ARG A 112 -16.02 23.32 25.18
CA ARG A 112 -14.68 23.77 25.53
C ARG A 112 -14.63 25.29 25.42
N LYS A 113 -14.33 25.96 26.52
CA LYS A 113 -14.02 27.40 26.55
C LYS A 113 -12.54 27.56 26.26
N ASP A 114 -12.22 28.41 25.30
CA ASP A 114 -10.84 28.82 25.00
C ASP A 114 -10.18 29.52 26.17
#